data_45e721b63cfb64f3107067fb78f855a5
#
_entry.id   45e721b63cfb64f3107067fb78f855a5
#
_cell.length_a   1.000
_cell.length_b   1.000
_cell.length_c   1.000
_cell.angle_alpha   90.00
_cell.angle_beta   90.00
_cell.angle_gamma   90.00
#
_symmetry.space_group_name_H-M   'P 1'
#
loop_
_entity.id
_entity.type
_entity.pdbx_description
1 polymer ?
#
loop_
_entity_poly.entity_id
_entity_poly.type
_entity_poly.pdbx_seq_one_letter_code
_entity_poly.pdbx_strand_id
1 'polypeptide(L)'
;MKKDNDYGYDYDSTSRRNFLKASVLSSAAALTALKVPLARGQAAPPPAQPPFTPSDAANSPIGTAFGVKPGRVSWAFDPKATSWDGVTNAPGWWDDSNTHPEPVAAMLSGTIRSVGDAKTDKEAWNKIFIDFNKRRGKGAVGYKKGEKIAIKMNLNQMHNHGTGTNDSYIAPQLSQALLRQLVQQAGVAPADIFIFDAIRNVPSTIYDRGSKEFPGVHFVDSTDTDGREKAVVDKTKPMVFAQGGLTFYLPTVVTQAEYMINVAGLKGHTMAGMTVTAKNHQGTILKADGSFGARDVHASIAVKSFGNRVGAPAAQAMGSYNGLVDMNGHPEVGGKTVLYIIDGLYATQHNEFRLTPVCKWSSAPFNGNWTSSLFASQDGVAIDSVALDFLSSEPSLKTIVTGAVDNYLHEMALAHQPPSKTVYDPAKTGKALASLGVHEHWNSAAEKKYSRNLGKGAGIELVSVKLA
;
A
#
# COMPACT_ATOMS: atom_id res chain seq x y z
N MET A 1 -24.16 11.34 -28.85
CA MET A 1 -24.22 11.29 -27.39
C MET A 1 -22.80 11.04 -26.89
N LYS A 2 -22.08 12.09 -26.50
CA LYS A 2 -20.76 12.00 -25.88
C LYS A 2 -20.96 11.60 -24.43
N LYS A 3 -20.40 10.48 -24.02
CA LYS A 3 -20.26 10.10 -22.61
C LYS A 3 -19.01 10.73 -22.08
N ASP A 4 -19.17 11.69 -21.19
CA ASP A 4 -18.08 12.29 -20.42
C ASP A 4 -17.56 11.25 -19.42
N ASN A 5 -16.39 10.70 -19.71
CA ASN A 5 -15.57 9.94 -18.77
C ASN A 5 -14.53 10.89 -18.18
N ASP A 6 -14.97 11.74 -17.26
CA ASP A 6 -14.08 12.67 -16.54
C ASP A 6 -13.81 12.13 -15.13
N TYR A 7 -12.76 11.33 -14.98
CA TYR A 7 -12.21 10.88 -13.70
C TYR A 7 -10.76 11.38 -13.50
N GLY A 8 -10.50 12.59 -14.01
CA GLY A 8 -9.28 13.32 -13.70
C GLY A 8 -9.45 14.13 -12.41
N TYR A 9 -8.66 13.88 -11.38
CA TYR A 9 -8.32 14.92 -10.42
C TYR A 9 -7.45 15.92 -11.13
N ASP A 10 -8.05 16.93 -11.76
CA ASP A 10 -7.35 18.07 -12.29
C ASP A 10 -6.78 18.87 -11.11
N TYR A 11 -5.55 18.57 -10.76
CA TYR A 11 -4.73 19.47 -9.97
C TYR A 11 -4.22 20.52 -10.93
N ASP A 12 -5.02 21.59 -11.04
CA ASP A 12 -4.88 22.69 -11.98
C ASP A 12 -3.43 23.20 -12.08
N SER A 13 -2.71 22.71 -13.09
CA SER A 13 -1.43 23.27 -13.53
C SER A 13 -1.58 24.70 -14.12
N THR A 14 -2.83 25.15 -14.32
CA THR A 14 -3.18 26.50 -14.78
C THR A 14 -3.05 27.55 -13.68
N SER A 15 -3.11 27.17 -12.39
CA SER A 15 -3.04 28.12 -11.28
C SER A 15 -1.69 28.84 -11.16
N ARG A 16 -0.58 28.19 -11.53
CA ARG A 16 0.76 28.83 -11.56
C ARG A 16 0.97 29.73 -12.78
N ARG A 17 0.40 29.39 -13.93
CA ARG A 17 0.50 30.24 -15.14
C ARG A 17 -0.37 31.48 -15.03
N ASN A 18 -1.51 31.42 -14.37
CA ASN A 18 -2.41 32.56 -14.20
C ASN A 18 -1.95 33.52 -13.11
N PHE A 19 -1.22 33.06 -12.09
CA PHE A 19 -0.62 33.93 -11.08
C PHE A 19 0.51 34.82 -11.66
N LEU A 20 1.27 34.34 -12.63
CA LEU A 20 2.34 35.11 -13.29
C LEU A 20 1.84 36.04 -14.43
N LYS A 21 0.59 35.87 -14.91
CA LYS A 21 -0.01 36.76 -15.91
C LYS A 21 -0.83 37.91 -15.33
N ALA A 22 -1.19 37.86 -14.06
CA ALA A 22 -1.99 38.90 -13.39
C ALA A 22 -1.15 40.09 -12.87
N SER A 23 0.16 40.06 -12.98
CA SER A 23 1.06 41.11 -12.49
C SER A 23 1.51 42.14 -13.54
N VAL A 24 1.06 42.05 -14.78
CA VAL A 24 1.34 43.05 -15.80
C VAL A 24 0.07 43.35 -16.60
N LEU A 25 -0.73 44.30 -16.12
CA LEU A 25 -1.58 45.19 -16.90
C LEU A 25 -2.52 45.98 -15.95
N SER A 26 -2.01 47.08 -15.44
CA SER A 26 -2.85 48.13 -14.87
C SER A 26 -2.71 49.37 -15.72
N SER A 27 -3.71 49.66 -16.57
CA SER A 27 -4.09 51.04 -16.89
C SER A 27 -5.42 51.09 -17.70
N ALA A 28 -6.37 51.76 -17.08
CA ALA A 28 -7.46 52.57 -17.65
C ALA A 28 -8.55 51.95 -18.53
N ALA A 29 -9.75 51.85 -17.98
CA ALA A 29 -10.95 52.53 -18.48
C ALA A 29 -12.13 52.37 -17.49
N ALA A 30 -12.68 53.49 -17.07
CA ALA A 30 -13.87 53.58 -16.23
C ALA A 30 -15.15 53.25 -17.02
N LEU A 31 -16.00 52.38 -16.47
CA LEU A 31 -17.44 52.34 -16.77
C LEU A 31 -18.18 51.82 -15.53
N THR A 32 -19.07 52.68 -15.04
CA THR A 32 -20.00 52.50 -13.92
C THR A 32 -20.99 51.38 -14.18
N ALA A 33 -20.99 50.34 -13.37
CA ALA A 33 -22.15 49.45 -13.23
C ALA A 33 -22.25 48.91 -11.80
N LEU A 34 -23.45 48.88 -11.27
CA LEU A 34 -23.91 48.59 -9.93
C LEU A 34 -23.10 47.49 -9.19
N LYS A 35 -22.59 47.88 -8.01
CA LYS A 35 -21.99 46.95 -7.04
C LYS A 35 -23.08 46.17 -6.32
N VAL A 36 -23.16 44.86 -6.56
CA VAL A 36 -23.69 43.90 -5.60
C VAL A 36 -22.45 43.22 -4.98
N PRO A 37 -22.23 43.32 -3.68
CA PRO A 37 -21.09 42.68 -3.05
C PRO A 37 -21.39 41.18 -2.83
N LEU A 38 -21.00 40.33 -3.76
CA LEU A 38 -20.81 38.90 -3.52
C LEU A 38 -19.44 38.72 -2.83
N ALA A 39 -19.37 39.07 -1.56
CA ALA A 39 -18.26 38.64 -0.71
C ALA A 39 -18.43 37.14 -0.44
N ARG A 40 -18.00 36.29 -1.39
CA ARG A 40 -17.59 34.95 -1.06
C ARG A 40 -16.26 35.04 -0.33
N GLY A 41 -16.34 35.15 1.00
CA GLY A 41 -15.19 34.93 1.87
C GLY A 41 -14.59 33.57 1.50
N GLN A 42 -13.44 33.57 0.85
CA GLN A 42 -12.59 32.37 0.83
C GLN A 42 -12.25 32.10 2.30
N ALA A 43 -12.81 31.02 2.85
CA ALA A 43 -12.39 30.58 4.16
C ALA A 43 -10.89 30.34 4.12
N ALA A 44 -10.18 30.79 5.14
CA ALA A 44 -8.74 30.54 5.27
C ALA A 44 -8.46 29.02 5.07
N PRO A 45 -7.37 28.65 4.41
CA PRO A 45 -6.98 27.26 4.32
C PRO A 45 -6.90 26.68 5.75
N PRO A 46 -7.37 25.45 5.96
CA PRO A 46 -7.29 24.82 7.28
C PRO A 46 -5.83 24.85 7.76
N PRO A 47 -5.60 25.04 9.07
CA PRO A 47 -4.26 25.08 9.63
C PRO A 47 -3.49 23.81 9.24
N ALA A 48 -2.20 23.96 8.92
CA ALA A 48 -1.34 22.83 8.62
C ALA A 48 -1.34 21.87 9.81
N GLN A 49 -1.60 20.60 9.57
CA GLN A 49 -1.49 19.56 10.61
C GLN A 49 -0.03 19.43 11.02
N PRO A 50 0.27 19.26 12.33
CA PRO A 50 1.63 19.00 12.76
C PRO A 50 2.17 17.69 12.15
N PRO A 51 3.49 17.56 11.98
CA PRO A 51 4.10 16.30 11.65
C PRO A 51 3.65 15.19 12.60
N PHE A 52 3.58 13.96 12.10
CA PHE A 52 3.23 12.83 12.94
C PHE A 52 4.22 12.68 14.11
N THR A 53 3.68 12.43 15.27
CA THR A 53 4.42 12.03 16.47
C THR A 53 3.65 10.89 17.10
N PRO A 54 4.30 9.74 17.41
CA PRO A 54 3.64 8.64 18.10
C PRO A 54 2.96 9.08 19.38
N SER A 55 1.74 8.60 19.62
CA SER A 55 1.02 8.81 20.87
C SER A 55 1.49 7.84 21.96
N ASP A 56 2.01 6.70 21.56
CA ASP A 56 2.51 5.66 22.47
C ASP A 56 4.00 5.82 22.73
N ALA A 57 4.42 5.35 23.91
CA ALA A 57 5.83 5.24 24.22
C ALA A 57 6.51 4.22 23.28
N ALA A 58 7.76 4.50 22.93
CA ALA A 58 8.57 3.56 22.15
C ALA A 58 8.64 2.18 22.82
N ASN A 59 8.67 1.13 22.00
CA ASN A 59 8.77 -0.25 22.48
C ASN A 59 7.64 -0.68 23.44
N SER A 60 6.43 -0.22 23.18
CA SER A 60 5.20 -0.54 23.92
C SER A 60 4.21 -1.27 23.01
N PRO A 61 4.42 -2.58 22.77
CA PRO A 61 3.63 -3.33 21.80
C PRO A 61 2.19 -3.54 22.25
N ILE A 62 1.25 -3.39 21.31
CA ILE A 62 -0.16 -3.72 21.46
C ILE A 62 -0.58 -4.72 20.37
N GLY A 63 -1.61 -5.52 20.65
CA GLY A 63 -2.11 -6.54 19.72
C GLY A 63 -1.36 -7.87 19.81
N THR A 64 -1.56 -8.71 18.80
CA THR A 64 -1.03 -10.08 18.75
C THR A 64 -0.14 -10.26 17.53
N ALA A 65 1.10 -10.62 17.74
CA ALA A 65 2.07 -10.84 16.68
C ALA A 65 1.83 -12.16 15.93
N PHE A 66 1.98 -12.17 14.60
CA PHE A 66 1.81 -13.34 13.74
C PHE A 66 3.07 -13.69 12.96
N GLY A 67 3.09 -14.92 12.44
CA GLY A 67 4.11 -15.44 11.53
C GLY A 67 4.97 -16.54 12.13
N VAL A 68 5.79 -17.18 11.29
CA VAL A 68 6.80 -18.20 11.69
C VAL A 68 7.67 -17.69 12.83
N LYS A 69 8.10 -16.44 12.74
CA LYS A 69 8.64 -15.64 13.83
C LYS A 69 7.66 -14.50 14.09
N PRO A 70 6.84 -14.58 15.13
CA PRO A 70 5.77 -13.64 15.37
C PRO A 70 6.27 -12.18 15.42
N GLY A 71 5.63 -11.30 14.62
CA GLY A 71 5.97 -9.88 14.55
C GLY A 71 7.28 -9.56 13.80
N ARG A 72 7.91 -10.54 13.12
CA ARG A 72 9.11 -10.28 12.33
C ARG A 72 8.77 -9.51 11.07
N VAL A 73 9.48 -8.38 10.90
CA VAL A 73 9.57 -7.62 9.66
C VAL A 73 10.99 -7.71 9.15
N SER A 74 11.16 -8.26 7.96
CA SER A 74 12.46 -8.37 7.31
C SER A 74 12.67 -7.18 6.39
N TRP A 75 13.79 -6.49 6.52
CA TRP A 75 14.18 -5.35 5.70
C TRP A 75 15.48 -5.62 4.98
N ALA A 76 15.45 -5.62 3.64
CA ALA A 76 16.63 -5.65 2.80
C ALA A 76 16.88 -4.26 2.21
N PHE A 77 18.11 -3.78 2.29
CA PHE A 77 18.57 -2.54 1.68
C PHE A 77 19.81 -2.84 0.83
N ASP A 78 19.73 -2.53 -0.46
CA ASP A 78 20.86 -2.61 -1.37
C ASP A 78 20.92 -1.38 -2.28
N PRO A 79 21.86 -0.44 -2.05
CA PRO A 79 21.99 0.74 -2.90
C PRO A 79 22.29 0.42 -4.36
N LYS A 80 22.74 -0.83 -4.67
CA LYS A 80 22.97 -1.29 -6.05
C LYS A 80 21.69 -1.70 -6.77
N ALA A 81 20.55 -1.79 -6.05
CA ALA A 81 19.27 -2.18 -6.68
C ALA A 81 18.70 -1.11 -7.61
N THR A 82 19.06 0.17 -7.42
CA THR A 82 18.54 1.29 -8.17
C THR A 82 19.63 2.28 -8.54
N SER A 83 19.63 2.76 -9.80
CA SER A 83 20.60 3.74 -10.30
C SER A 83 19.99 4.85 -11.16
N TRP A 84 18.64 4.91 -11.27
CA TRP A 84 17.95 5.91 -12.06
C TRP A 84 18.28 7.35 -11.62
N ASP A 85 18.49 8.25 -12.60
CA ASP A 85 18.85 9.63 -12.33
C ASP A 85 17.71 10.48 -11.72
N GLY A 86 16.46 10.07 -11.93
CA GLY A 86 15.26 10.75 -11.45
C GLY A 86 14.57 11.61 -12.50
N VAL A 87 15.10 11.71 -13.72
CA VAL A 87 14.58 12.60 -14.76
C VAL A 87 14.43 11.95 -16.12
N THR A 88 15.28 10.99 -16.48
CA THR A 88 15.28 10.34 -17.79
C THR A 88 14.10 9.39 -17.93
N ASN A 89 13.34 9.51 -19.04
CA ASN A 89 12.14 8.68 -19.27
C ASN A 89 12.40 7.49 -20.22
N ALA A 90 13.51 7.48 -20.94
CA ALA A 90 13.86 6.42 -21.87
C ALA A 90 15.40 6.22 -21.90
N PRO A 91 15.93 5.22 -21.18
CA PRO A 91 15.22 4.29 -20.32
C PRO A 91 14.71 4.94 -19.02
N GLY A 92 13.48 4.58 -18.59
CA GLY A 92 12.90 5.06 -17.34
C GLY A 92 13.33 4.23 -16.13
N TRP A 93 12.80 4.57 -14.94
CA TRP A 93 13.14 3.88 -13.70
C TRP A 93 12.82 2.38 -13.71
N TRP A 94 11.85 1.94 -14.52
CA TRP A 94 11.40 0.55 -14.68
C TRP A 94 12.31 -0.32 -15.56
N ASP A 95 13.29 0.27 -16.24
CA ASP A 95 14.24 -0.42 -17.11
C ASP A 95 15.32 -1.13 -16.29
N ASP A 96 15.85 -2.25 -16.81
CA ASP A 96 16.87 -3.07 -16.11
C ASP A 96 18.19 -2.32 -15.94
N SER A 97 18.46 -1.31 -16.75
CA SER A 97 19.63 -0.43 -16.59
C SER A 97 19.53 0.50 -15.38
N ASN A 98 18.31 0.73 -14.86
CA ASN A 98 18.03 1.66 -13.78
C ASN A 98 17.49 0.97 -12.51
N THR A 99 16.83 -0.17 -12.67
CA THR A 99 16.39 -1.05 -11.58
C THR A 99 16.93 -2.45 -11.84
N HIS A 100 17.93 -2.86 -11.07
CA HIS A 100 18.75 -4.01 -11.37
C HIS A 100 18.11 -5.34 -10.91
N PRO A 101 17.79 -6.28 -11.83
CA PRO A 101 17.06 -7.50 -11.49
C PRO A 101 17.75 -8.40 -10.47
N GLU A 102 19.08 -8.59 -10.56
CA GLU A 102 19.81 -9.47 -9.65
C GLU A 102 19.81 -8.98 -8.20
N PRO A 103 20.16 -7.71 -7.88
CA PRO A 103 20.01 -7.17 -6.54
C PRO A 103 18.57 -7.27 -6.01
N VAL A 104 17.57 -6.93 -6.82
CA VAL A 104 16.15 -7.03 -6.41
C VAL A 104 15.76 -8.47 -6.07
N ALA A 105 16.16 -9.44 -6.88
CA ALA A 105 15.91 -10.85 -6.63
C ALA A 105 16.62 -11.35 -5.37
N ALA A 106 17.87 -10.93 -5.14
CA ALA A 106 18.63 -11.27 -3.94
C ALA A 106 17.97 -10.68 -2.67
N MET A 107 17.52 -9.42 -2.74
CA MET A 107 16.77 -8.76 -1.65
C MET A 107 15.48 -9.52 -1.33
N LEU A 108 14.69 -9.88 -2.34
CA LEU A 108 13.45 -10.62 -2.14
C LEU A 108 13.71 -12.01 -1.54
N SER A 109 14.67 -12.76 -2.07
CA SER A 109 15.08 -14.06 -1.54
C SER A 109 15.51 -13.95 -0.07
N GLY A 110 16.37 -12.97 0.24
CA GLY A 110 16.82 -12.72 1.61
C GLY A 110 15.66 -12.40 2.57
N THR A 111 14.71 -11.56 2.16
CA THR A 111 13.55 -11.22 3.00
C THR A 111 12.63 -12.43 3.21
N ILE A 112 12.37 -13.24 2.18
CA ILE A 112 11.56 -14.47 2.28
C ILE A 112 12.21 -15.47 3.23
N ARG A 113 13.51 -15.72 3.09
CA ARG A 113 14.25 -16.62 3.99
C ARG A 113 14.21 -16.12 5.44
N SER A 114 14.35 -14.84 5.65
CA SER A 114 14.27 -14.23 6.98
C SER A 114 12.87 -14.38 7.58
N VAL A 115 11.79 -14.08 6.84
CA VAL A 115 10.41 -14.26 7.29
C VAL A 115 10.11 -15.73 7.63
N GLY A 116 10.53 -16.66 6.77
CA GLY A 116 10.34 -18.10 6.96
C GLY A 116 11.32 -18.73 7.97
N ASP A 117 12.27 -17.96 8.52
CA ASP A 117 13.33 -18.47 9.40
C ASP A 117 13.99 -19.72 8.82
N ALA A 118 14.51 -19.61 7.59
CA ALA A 118 14.99 -20.73 6.79
C ALA A 118 16.27 -20.41 6.05
N LYS A 119 17.00 -21.45 5.67
CA LYS A 119 18.25 -21.32 4.92
C LYS A 119 18.03 -21.26 3.40
N THR A 120 16.93 -21.80 2.91
CA THR A 120 16.58 -21.82 1.49
C THR A 120 15.21 -21.22 1.26
N ASP A 121 14.98 -20.70 0.06
CA ASP A 121 13.70 -20.09 -0.34
C ASP A 121 12.57 -21.12 -0.30
N LYS A 122 12.83 -22.34 -0.78
CA LYS A 122 11.87 -23.46 -0.75
C LYS A 122 11.42 -23.81 0.67
N GLU A 123 12.38 -23.90 1.61
CA GLU A 123 12.07 -24.14 3.02
C GLU A 123 11.27 -22.97 3.62
N ALA A 124 11.65 -21.73 3.29
CA ALA A 124 10.97 -20.54 3.77
C ALA A 124 9.51 -20.52 3.33
N TRP A 125 9.23 -20.71 2.05
CA TRP A 125 7.87 -20.77 1.53
C TRP A 125 7.04 -21.87 2.20
N ASN A 126 7.61 -23.05 2.37
CA ASN A 126 6.90 -24.15 3.05
C ASN A 126 6.54 -23.78 4.50
N LYS A 127 7.47 -23.20 5.27
CA LYS A 127 7.19 -22.76 6.64
C LYS A 127 6.15 -21.63 6.69
N ILE A 128 6.21 -20.66 5.78
CA ILE A 128 5.26 -19.55 5.65
C ILE A 128 3.84 -20.10 5.43
N PHE A 129 3.66 -21.02 4.47
CA PHE A 129 2.35 -21.62 4.21
C PHE A 129 1.85 -22.49 5.38
N ILE A 130 2.73 -23.28 5.99
CA ILE A 130 2.36 -24.14 7.14
C ILE A 130 1.89 -23.27 8.32
N ASP A 131 2.64 -22.23 8.68
CA ASP A 131 2.25 -21.31 9.76
C ASP A 131 0.89 -20.67 9.46
N PHE A 132 0.72 -20.15 8.25
CA PHE A 132 -0.49 -19.50 7.83
C PHE A 132 -1.70 -20.45 7.85
N ASN A 133 -1.57 -21.66 7.34
CA ASN A 133 -2.63 -22.67 7.33
C ASN A 133 -2.99 -23.13 8.76
N LYS A 134 -1.98 -23.32 9.61
CA LYS A 134 -2.20 -23.64 11.02
C LYS A 134 -3.02 -22.57 11.73
N ARG A 135 -2.71 -21.29 11.53
CA ARG A 135 -3.44 -20.16 12.12
C ARG A 135 -4.89 -20.08 11.65
N ARG A 136 -5.17 -20.49 10.40
CA ARG A 136 -6.53 -20.55 9.84
C ARG A 136 -7.30 -21.82 10.19
N GLY A 137 -6.77 -22.70 11.05
CA GLY A 137 -7.42 -23.96 11.44
C GLY A 137 -7.36 -25.07 10.37
N LYS A 138 -6.57 -24.91 9.29
CA LYS A 138 -6.39 -25.91 8.25
C LYS A 138 -5.34 -26.99 8.60
N GLY A 139 -4.74 -26.91 9.79
CA GLY A 139 -3.66 -27.79 10.22
C GLY A 139 -2.27 -27.36 9.72
N ALA A 140 -1.25 -28.13 10.10
CA ALA A 140 0.14 -27.85 9.74
C ALA A 140 0.45 -28.38 8.31
N VAL A 141 -0.20 -27.80 7.31
CA VAL A 141 -0.06 -28.17 5.89
C VAL A 141 0.53 -27.03 5.07
N GLY A 142 1.42 -27.33 4.14
CA GLY A 142 1.97 -26.39 3.19
C GLY A 142 1.01 -26.08 2.03
N TYR A 143 1.52 -25.37 1.01
CA TYR A 143 0.82 -25.16 -0.26
C TYR A 143 0.50 -26.51 -0.93
N LYS A 144 -0.70 -26.63 -1.49
CA LYS A 144 -1.12 -27.78 -2.29
C LYS A 144 -1.29 -27.37 -3.75
N LYS A 145 -0.79 -28.20 -4.66
CA LYS A 145 -0.91 -27.96 -6.11
C LYS A 145 -2.38 -27.74 -6.50
N GLY A 146 -2.64 -26.71 -7.30
CA GLY A 146 -3.96 -26.28 -7.71
C GLY A 146 -4.63 -25.25 -6.79
N GLU A 147 -4.04 -24.92 -5.62
CA GLU A 147 -4.49 -23.80 -4.81
C GLU A 147 -4.07 -22.49 -5.46
N LYS A 148 -5.03 -21.62 -5.77
CA LYS A 148 -4.80 -20.36 -6.46
C LYS A 148 -4.21 -19.30 -5.53
N ILE A 149 -3.29 -18.48 -6.04
CA ILE A 149 -2.67 -17.36 -5.34
C ILE A 149 -2.99 -16.06 -6.08
N ALA A 150 -3.68 -15.14 -5.42
CA ALA A 150 -3.93 -13.79 -5.91
C ALA A 150 -2.87 -12.82 -5.36
N ILE A 151 -2.15 -12.13 -6.23
CA ILE A 151 -1.11 -11.16 -5.87
C ILE A 151 -1.67 -9.77 -6.10
N LYS A 152 -2.09 -9.08 -5.03
CA LYS A 152 -2.52 -7.69 -5.11
C LYS A 152 -1.31 -6.78 -5.22
N MET A 153 -1.15 -6.14 -6.35
CA MET A 153 -0.10 -5.14 -6.57
C MET A 153 -0.64 -3.71 -6.44
N ASN A 154 0.17 -2.78 -5.95
CA ASN A 154 -0.18 -1.37 -5.94
C ASN A 154 0.13 -0.75 -7.31
N LEU A 155 -0.92 -0.49 -8.08
CA LEU A 155 -0.84 0.10 -9.42
C LEU A 155 -1.57 1.46 -9.47
N ASN A 156 -1.61 2.19 -8.36
CA ASN A 156 -2.50 3.35 -8.19
C ASN A 156 -2.43 4.42 -9.29
N GLN A 157 -1.26 4.67 -9.88
CA GLN A 157 -1.11 5.67 -10.92
C GLN A 157 -1.34 5.12 -12.34
N MET A 158 -1.54 3.82 -12.50
CA MET A 158 -1.70 3.20 -13.80
C MET A 158 -3.12 3.32 -14.32
N HIS A 159 -3.34 4.31 -15.17
CA HIS A 159 -4.63 4.59 -15.83
C HIS A 159 -4.69 4.05 -17.27
N ASN A 160 -3.61 3.47 -17.75
CA ASN A 160 -3.48 2.76 -19.03
C ASN A 160 -2.34 1.74 -18.93
N HIS A 161 -2.10 0.95 -19.97
CA HIS A 161 -1.05 -0.08 -19.99
C HIS A 161 0.34 0.46 -20.38
N GLY A 162 0.43 1.73 -20.76
CA GLY A 162 1.69 2.36 -21.20
C GLY A 162 2.63 2.70 -20.04
N THR A 163 3.88 2.98 -20.42
CA THR A 163 4.98 3.33 -19.49
C THR A 163 5.43 4.77 -19.60
N GLY A 164 4.69 5.61 -20.34
CA GLY A 164 5.13 6.89 -20.86
C GLY A 164 5.48 8.00 -19.85
N THR A 165 5.39 7.75 -18.55
CA THR A 165 5.64 8.74 -17.51
C THR A 165 6.31 8.11 -16.31
N ASN A 166 6.91 8.93 -15.44
CA ASN A 166 7.53 8.45 -14.19
C ASN A 166 6.49 8.13 -13.11
N ASP A 167 5.36 7.53 -13.50
CA ASP A 167 4.32 7.08 -12.57
C ASP A 167 4.85 5.99 -11.64
N SER A 168 4.45 6.04 -10.39
CA SER A 168 4.89 5.09 -9.37
C SER A 168 3.95 3.88 -9.32
N TYR A 169 4.50 2.71 -9.55
CA TYR A 169 3.85 1.41 -9.39
C TYR A 169 4.88 0.36 -8.93
N ILE A 170 4.47 -0.86 -8.68
CA ILE A 170 5.38 -1.94 -8.25
C ILE A 170 6.43 -2.20 -9.33
N ALA A 171 7.70 -2.25 -8.93
CA ALA A 171 8.81 -2.46 -9.85
C ALA A 171 8.63 -3.76 -10.64
N PRO A 172 8.76 -3.72 -11.98
CA PRO A 172 8.62 -4.90 -12.82
C PRO A 172 9.60 -6.01 -12.45
N GLN A 173 10.80 -5.64 -11.99
CA GLN A 173 11.83 -6.57 -11.51
C GLN A 173 11.40 -7.29 -10.24
N LEU A 174 10.74 -6.61 -9.31
CA LEU A 174 10.19 -7.23 -8.09
C LEU A 174 9.04 -8.17 -8.45
N SER A 175 8.14 -7.77 -9.36
CA SER A 175 7.05 -8.61 -9.86
C SER A 175 7.60 -9.91 -10.46
N GLN A 176 8.60 -9.82 -11.33
CA GLN A 176 9.25 -10.97 -11.96
C GLN A 176 9.96 -11.86 -10.93
N ALA A 177 10.71 -11.27 -10.00
CA ALA A 177 11.38 -12.00 -8.93
C ALA A 177 10.38 -12.78 -8.06
N LEU A 178 9.21 -12.18 -7.75
CA LEU A 178 8.16 -12.85 -6.99
C LEU A 178 7.54 -14.02 -7.77
N LEU A 179 7.33 -13.88 -9.07
CA LEU A 179 6.87 -15.00 -9.91
C LEU A 179 7.89 -16.15 -9.90
N ARG A 180 9.19 -15.86 -10.03
CA ARG A 180 10.26 -16.87 -9.91
C ARG A 180 10.23 -17.56 -8.55
N GLN A 181 10.05 -16.81 -7.48
CA GLN A 181 9.93 -17.37 -6.12
C GLN A 181 8.74 -18.34 -6.03
N LEU A 182 7.58 -17.96 -6.52
CA LEU A 182 6.38 -18.81 -6.43
C LEU A 182 6.49 -20.05 -7.32
N VAL A 183 6.92 -19.90 -8.56
CA VAL A 183 6.97 -21.02 -9.51
C VAL A 183 8.12 -21.96 -9.20
N GLN A 184 9.34 -21.43 -9.02
CA GLN A 184 10.54 -22.23 -8.92
C GLN A 184 10.86 -22.71 -7.49
N GLN A 185 10.47 -21.94 -6.47
CA GLN A 185 10.77 -22.26 -5.08
C GLN A 185 9.56 -22.81 -4.32
N ALA A 186 8.41 -22.20 -4.45
CA ALA A 186 7.19 -22.66 -3.78
C ALA A 186 6.45 -23.77 -4.57
N GLY A 187 6.76 -23.96 -5.86
CA GLY A 187 6.19 -25.00 -6.72
C GLY A 187 4.76 -24.70 -7.17
N VAL A 188 4.38 -23.42 -7.25
CA VAL A 188 3.07 -22.98 -7.72
C VAL A 188 3.04 -23.04 -9.24
N ALA A 189 2.02 -23.67 -9.83
CA ALA A 189 1.87 -23.67 -11.28
C ALA A 189 1.55 -22.24 -11.78
N PRO A 190 2.12 -21.80 -12.92
CA PRO A 190 1.80 -20.47 -13.46
C PRO A 190 0.30 -20.19 -13.59
N ALA A 191 -0.49 -21.18 -14.02
CA ALA A 191 -1.95 -21.07 -14.17
C ALA A 191 -2.71 -20.91 -12.83
N ASP A 192 -2.06 -21.10 -11.69
CA ASP A 192 -2.63 -20.87 -10.36
C ASP A 192 -2.24 -19.49 -9.78
N ILE A 193 -1.50 -18.66 -10.55
CA ILE A 193 -1.02 -17.34 -10.11
C ILE A 193 -1.78 -16.23 -10.85
N PHE A 194 -2.32 -15.29 -10.08
CA PHE A 194 -3.09 -14.15 -10.55
C PHE A 194 -2.49 -12.85 -10.02
N ILE A 195 -1.83 -12.07 -10.88
CA ILE A 195 -1.42 -10.68 -10.55
C ILE A 195 -2.61 -9.78 -10.81
N PHE A 196 -3.00 -8.94 -9.83
CA PHE A 196 -4.16 -8.09 -10.02
C PHE A 196 -4.11 -6.72 -9.32
N ASP A 197 -4.85 -5.78 -9.91
CA ASP A 197 -5.45 -4.60 -9.28
C ASP A 197 -6.84 -4.40 -9.90
N ALA A 198 -7.92 -4.55 -9.13
CA ALA A 198 -9.26 -4.55 -9.68
C ALA A 198 -9.72 -3.18 -10.24
N ILE A 199 -8.98 -2.09 -9.96
CA ILE A 199 -9.38 -0.71 -10.26
C ILE A 199 -8.35 0.07 -11.07
N ARG A 200 -7.23 -0.54 -11.41
CA ARG A 200 -6.12 0.05 -12.16
C ARG A 200 -5.65 -0.92 -13.24
N ASN A 201 -4.81 -0.43 -14.14
CA ASN A 201 -4.28 -1.22 -15.24
C ASN A 201 -2.95 -1.88 -14.87
N VAL A 202 -2.76 -3.13 -15.27
CA VAL A 202 -1.45 -3.79 -15.20
C VAL A 202 -0.57 -3.26 -16.33
N PRO A 203 0.54 -2.54 -16.04
CA PRO A 203 1.37 -1.95 -17.07
C PRO A 203 2.10 -3.01 -17.91
N SER A 204 2.40 -2.67 -19.17
CA SER A 204 3.10 -3.56 -20.10
C SER A 204 4.46 -4.02 -19.56
N THR A 205 5.15 -3.19 -18.79
CA THR A 205 6.43 -3.57 -18.14
C THR A 205 6.31 -4.75 -17.19
N ILE A 206 5.19 -4.90 -16.48
CA ILE A 206 4.92 -6.05 -15.62
C ILE A 206 4.38 -7.23 -16.44
N TYR A 207 3.40 -6.96 -17.32
CA TYR A 207 2.75 -7.98 -18.13
C TYR A 207 3.73 -8.71 -19.06
N ASP A 208 4.51 -7.96 -19.86
CA ASP A 208 5.40 -8.54 -20.87
C ASP A 208 6.49 -9.41 -20.23
N ARG A 209 7.03 -8.99 -19.07
CA ARG A 209 8.00 -9.78 -18.33
C ARG A 209 7.41 -11.07 -17.79
N GLY A 210 6.26 -10.97 -17.14
CA GLY A 210 5.61 -12.11 -16.50
C GLY A 210 5.06 -13.11 -17.51
N SER A 211 4.34 -12.66 -18.55
CA SER A 211 3.75 -13.54 -19.56
C SER A 211 4.80 -14.20 -20.44
N LYS A 212 5.92 -13.52 -20.72
CA LYS A 212 7.02 -14.08 -21.50
C LYS A 212 7.75 -15.20 -20.76
N GLU A 213 8.05 -15.00 -19.47
CA GLU A 213 8.80 -15.99 -18.66
C GLU A 213 7.91 -17.13 -18.15
N PHE A 214 6.68 -16.81 -17.77
CA PHE A 214 5.70 -17.76 -17.22
C PHE A 214 4.37 -17.70 -17.98
N PRO A 215 4.30 -18.23 -19.20
CA PRO A 215 3.05 -18.35 -19.92
C PRO A 215 2.01 -19.11 -19.08
N GLY A 216 0.83 -18.56 -18.93
CA GLY A 216 -0.23 -19.10 -18.08
C GLY A 216 -0.45 -18.35 -16.76
N VAL A 217 0.43 -17.44 -16.37
CA VAL A 217 0.12 -16.47 -15.29
C VAL A 217 -0.99 -15.53 -15.76
N HIS A 218 -1.99 -15.32 -14.92
CA HIS A 218 -3.12 -14.45 -15.19
C HIS A 218 -2.83 -13.02 -14.72
N PHE A 219 -3.23 -12.05 -15.54
CA PHE A 219 -3.13 -10.62 -15.23
C PHE A 219 -4.53 -10.02 -15.25
N VAL A 220 -5.05 -9.66 -14.08
CA VAL A 220 -6.43 -9.21 -13.89
C VAL A 220 -6.44 -7.75 -13.51
N ASP A 221 -7.13 -6.90 -14.28
CA ASP A 221 -7.16 -5.47 -14.06
C ASP A 221 -8.56 -4.85 -14.29
N SER A 222 -8.63 -3.52 -14.47
CA SER A 222 -9.89 -2.82 -14.73
C SER A 222 -10.41 -2.98 -16.17
N THR A 223 -9.64 -3.63 -17.05
CA THR A 223 -9.92 -3.74 -18.50
C THR A 223 -10.02 -5.20 -18.94
N ASP A 224 -10.34 -5.38 -20.22
CA ASP A 224 -10.35 -6.68 -20.91
C ASP A 224 -9.63 -6.51 -22.25
N THR A 225 -8.41 -5.99 -22.18
CA THR A 225 -7.63 -5.64 -23.37
C THR A 225 -6.16 -6.02 -23.22
N ASP A 226 -5.45 -6.15 -24.33
CA ASP A 226 -4.01 -6.37 -24.39
C ASP A 226 -3.52 -7.56 -23.53
N GLY A 227 -4.30 -8.65 -23.52
CA GLY A 227 -4.00 -9.89 -22.79
C GLY A 227 -4.31 -9.86 -21.29
N ARG A 228 -4.87 -8.73 -20.77
CA ARG A 228 -5.37 -8.67 -19.40
C ARG A 228 -6.81 -9.12 -19.33
N GLU A 229 -7.19 -9.67 -18.19
CA GLU A 229 -8.55 -10.10 -17.88
C GLU A 229 -9.22 -9.03 -17.02
N LYS A 230 -10.51 -8.76 -17.27
CA LYS A 230 -11.26 -7.80 -16.45
C LYS A 230 -11.59 -8.39 -15.09
N ALA A 231 -11.39 -7.60 -14.03
CA ALA A 231 -11.86 -7.95 -12.70
C ALA A 231 -13.40 -8.03 -12.66
N VAL A 232 -13.91 -9.22 -12.34
CA VAL A 232 -15.35 -9.54 -12.28
C VAL A 232 -15.82 -9.56 -10.85
N VAL A 233 -16.92 -8.85 -10.53
CA VAL A 233 -17.49 -8.76 -9.18
C VAL A 233 -18.13 -10.08 -8.76
N ASP A 234 -17.79 -10.55 -7.57
CA ASP A 234 -18.52 -11.61 -6.87
C ASP A 234 -19.51 -11.00 -5.86
N LYS A 235 -20.78 -10.98 -6.24
CA LYS A 235 -21.85 -10.43 -5.38
C LYS A 235 -22.22 -11.31 -4.20
N THR A 236 -21.69 -12.53 -4.13
CA THR A 236 -21.96 -13.48 -3.03
C THR A 236 -21.08 -13.24 -1.81
N LYS A 237 -20.04 -12.43 -1.96
CA LYS A 237 -19.06 -12.11 -0.92
C LYS A 237 -19.00 -10.61 -0.63
N PRO A 238 -20.04 -10.05 0.05
CA PRO A 238 -20.05 -8.65 0.41
C PRO A 238 -19.05 -8.35 1.51
N MET A 239 -18.44 -7.19 1.43
CA MET A 239 -17.66 -6.56 2.50
C MET A 239 -18.49 -5.41 3.06
N VAL A 240 -18.93 -5.54 4.30
CA VAL A 240 -19.77 -4.54 4.96
C VAL A 240 -18.93 -3.75 5.95
N PHE A 241 -18.87 -2.45 5.74
CA PHE A 241 -18.14 -1.56 6.63
C PHE A 241 -18.97 -1.30 7.90
N ALA A 242 -18.29 -1.31 9.05
CA ALA A 242 -18.93 -1.17 10.35
C ALA A 242 -19.65 0.17 10.53
N GLN A 243 -19.17 1.21 9.85
CA GLN A 243 -19.81 2.54 9.85
C GLN A 243 -19.98 3.09 8.43
N GLY A 244 -20.83 4.11 8.28
CA GLY A 244 -21.06 4.80 7.03
C GLY A 244 -22.04 4.11 6.06
N GLY A 245 -22.60 2.95 6.42
CA GLY A 245 -23.58 2.23 5.59
C GLY A 245 -23.00 1.70 4.26
N LEU A 246 -21.68 1.57 4.16
CA LEU A 246 -21.00 1.16 2.93
C LEU A 246 -20.97 -0.36 2.82
N THR A 247 -21.30 -0.85 1.62
CA THR A 247 -21.14 -2.26 1.24
C THR A 247 -20.44 -2.31 -0.11
N PHE A 248 -19.34 -3.07 -0.15
CA PHE A 248 -18.61 -3.36 -1.38
C PHE A 248 -18.58 -4.85 -1.65
N TYR A 249 -18.05 -5.22 -2.79
CA TYR A 249 -17.93 -6.60 -3.23
C TYR A 249 -16.49 -6.87 -3.67
N LEU A 250 -16.10 -8.12 -3.59
CA LEU A 250 -14.78 -8.56 -3.99
C LEU A 250 -14.79 -9.07 -5.42
N PRO A 251 -13.69 -8.98 -6.16
CA PRO A 251 -13.59 -9.61 -7.47
C PRO A 251 -13.39 -11.14 -7.33
N THR A 252 -13.84 -11.88 -8.34
CA THR A 252 -13.70 -13.34 -8.39
C THR A 252 -12.26 -13.82 -8.25
N VAL A 253 -11.29 -13.07 -8.74
CA VAL A 253 -9.85 -13.36 -8.56
C VAL A 253 -9.45 -13.48 -7.09
N VAL A 254 -10.11 -12.74 -6.20
CA VAL A 254 -9.89 -12.79 -4.73
C VAL A 254 -10.70 -13.92 -4.11
N THR A 255 -11.99 -14.02 -4.43
CA THR A 255 -12.87 -14.99 -3.78
C THR A 255 -12.57 -16.44 -4.15
N GLN A 256 -12.04 -16.67 -5.35
CA GLN A 256 -11.61 -17.98 -5.83
C GLN A 256 -10.17 -18.36 -5.42
N ALA A 257 -9.37 -17.41 -4.96
CA ALA A 257 -8.03 -17.68 -4.50
C ALA A 257 -8.03 -18.33 -3.10
N GLU A 258 -7.10 -19.23 -2.87
CA GLU A 258 -6.84 -19.82 -1.56
C GLU A 258 -5.95 -18.91 -0.70
N TYR A 259 -5.01 -18.22 -1.34
CA TYR A 259 -4.06 -17.31 -0.70
C TYR A 259 -4.02 -15.98 -1.42
N MET A 260 -3.66 -14.94 -0.67
CA MET A 260 -3.28 -13.66 -1.23
C MET A 260 -1.84 -13.31 -0.82
N ILE A 261 -1.15 -12.60 -1.71
CA ILE A 261 0.08 -11.87 -1.39
C ILE A 261 -0.20 -10.40 -1.66
N ASN A 262 0.13 -9.55 -0.70
CA ASN A 262 -0.07 -8.11 -0.81
C ASN A 262 1.27 -7.43 -1.09
N VAL A 263 1.42 -6.82 -2.28
CA VAL A 263 2.62 -6.09 -2.69
C VAL A 263 2.28 -4.61 -2.80
N ALA A 264 2.67 -3.85 -1.79
CA ALA A 264 2.40 -2.42 -1.67
C ALA A 264 3.64 -1.58 -2.00
N GLY A 265 3.44 -0.33 -2.43
CA GLY A 265 4.54 0.64 -2.54
C GLY A 265 4.77 1.40 -1.24
N LEU A 266 6.02 1.70 -0.91
CA LEU A 266 6.39 2.57 0.22
C LEU A 266 6.15 4.03 -0.17
N LYS A 267 5.06 4.63 0.30
CA LYS A 267 4.76 6.02 -0.07
C LYS A 267 3.85 6.74 0.93
N GLY A 268 3.99 8.06 0.98
CA GLY A 268 3.04 8.93 1.64
C GLY A 268 1.67 8.94 0.94
N HIS A 269 0.70 9.55 1.59
CA HIS A 269 -0.64 9.75 1.03
C HIS A 269 -1.24 11.06 1.51
N THR A 270 -1.69 11.90 0.58
CA THR A 270 -2.21 13.24 0.90
C THR A 270 -3.38 13.24 1.87
N MET A 271 -4.25 12.22 1.83
CA MET A 271 -5.40 12.10 2.74
C MET A 271 -5.10 11.21 3.94
N ALA A 272 -4.57 10.01 3.71
CA ALA A 272 -4.40 9.00 4.74
C ALA A 272 -3.04 9.05 5.47
N GLY A 273 -2.19 10.03 5.15
CA GLY A 273 -0.83 10.13 5.67
C GLY A 273 0.16 9.19 4.99
N MET A 274 -0.19 7.92 4.82
CA MET A 274 0.64 6.96 4.10
C MET A 274 -0.18 5.96 3.27
N THR A 275 0.48 5.34 2.30
CA THR A 275 0.01 4.16 1.58
C THR A 275 1.03 3.07 1.76
N VAL A 276 0.60 1.95 2.32
CA VAL A 276 1.34 0.71 2.49
C VAL A 276 0.35 -0.46 2.42
N THR A 277 0.60 -1.57 3.11
CA THR A 277 -0.14 -2.81 2.83
C THR A 277 -1.63 -2.75 3.19
N ALA A 278 -2.01 -2.16 4.33
CA ALA A 278 -3.42 -2.05 4.70
C ALA A 278 -4.23 -1.28 3.67
N LYS A 279 -3.71 -0.13 3.21
CA LYS A 279 -4.40 0.70 2.22
C LYS A 279 -4.36 0.11 0.81
N ASN A 280 -3.36 -0.71 0.47
CA ASN A 280 -3.29 -1.38 -0.84
C ASN A 280 -4.53 -2.25 -1.12
N HIS A 281 -5.17 -2.78 -0.10
CA HIS A 281 -6.42 -3.54 -0.24
C HIS A 281 -7.61 -2.71 -0.74
N GLN A 282 -7.55 -1.37 -0.79
CA GLN A 282 -8.59 -0.59 -1.46
C GLN A 282 -8.74 -0.95 -2.95
N GLY A 283 -7.68 -1.43 -3.59
CA GLY A 283 -7.72 -1.93 -4.96
C GLY A 283 -8.38 -3.32 -5.12
N THR A 284 -8.91 -3.90 -4.04
CA THR A 284 -9.66 -5.17 -4.06
C THR A 284 -11.17 -4.98 -3.96
N ILE A 285 -11.69 -3.77 -3.75
CA ILE A 285 -13.11 -3.54 -3.51
C ILE A 285 -13.78 -2.83 -4.68
N LEU A 286 -14.96 -3.33 -5.06
CA LEU A 286 -15.77 -2.84 -6.16
C LEU A 286 -17.20 -2.58 -5.69
N LYS A 287 -17.91 -1.65 -6.35
CA LYS A 287 -19.35 -1.52 -6.21
C LYS A 287 -20.08 -2.69 -6.89
N ALA A 288 -21.35 -2.86 -6.62
CA ALA A 288 -22.16 -3.95 -7.18
C ALA A 288 -22.22 -3.95 -8.72
N ASP A 289 -21.99 -2.80 -9.36
CA ASP A 289 -21.92 -2.63 -10.81
C ASP A 289 -20.51 -2.85 -11.39
N GLY A 290 -19.52 -3.16 -10.55
CA GLY A 290 -18.13 -3.33 -10.93
C GLY A 290 -17.33 -2.04 -10.98
N SER A 291 -17.93 -0.90 -10.65
CA SER A 291 -17.23 0.38 -10.61
C SER A 291 -16.39 0.54 -9.35
N PHE A 292 -15.45 1.49 -9.41
CA PHE A 292 -14.55 1.81 -8.31
C PHE A 292 -15.29 2.38 -7.10
N GLY A 293 -15.16 1.72 -5.94
CA GLY A 293 -15.82 2.10 -4.69
C GLY A 293 -14.91 2.75 -3.65
N ALA A 294 -13.59 2.63 -3.80
CA ALA A 294 -12.64 3.02 -2.75
C ALA A 294 -12.64 4.51 -2.39
N ARG A 295 -13.18 5.39 -3.25
CA ARG A 295 -13.32 6.83 -2.95
C ARG A 295 -14.16 7.05 -1.69
N ASP A 296 -15.21 6.28 -1.52
CA ASP A 296 -16.15 6.44 -0.40
C ASP A 296 -15.50 6.06 0.95
N VAL A 297 -14.51 5.16 0.93
CA VAL A 297 -13.75 4.76 2.12
C VAL A 297 -12.85 5.88 2.65
N HIS A 298 -12.42 6.83 1.81
CA HIS A 298 -11.53 7.91 2.24
C HIS A 298 -12.10 8.76 3.38
N ALA A 299 -13.42 8.83 3.53
CA ALA A 299 -14.06 9.54 4.66
C ALA A 299 -13.65 8.95 6.03
N SER A 300 -13.41 7.63 6.10
CA SER A 300 -13.07 6.93 7.34
C SER A 300 -11.56 6.76 7.59
N ILE A 301 -10.72 7.23 6.66
CA ILE A 301 -9.26 7.05 6.75
C ILE A 301 -8.48 8.35 6.61
N ALA A 302 -9.16 9.48 6.43
CA ALA A 302 -8.49 10.76 6.20
C ALA A 302 -7.92 11.32 7.50
N VAL A 303 -6.60 11.56 7.53
CA VAL A 303 -5.90 12.20 8.65
C VAL A 303 -5.75 13.71 8.44
N LYS A 304 -6.14 14.22 7.28
CA LYS A 304 -6.18 15.64 6.94
C LYS A 304 -7.55 16.05 6.46
N SER A 305 -8.01 17.23 6.89
CA SER A 305 -9.17 17.88 6.28
C SER A 305 -8.76 18.49 4.93
N PHE A 306 -9.60 18.29 3.92
CA PHE A 306 -9.39 18.87 2.58
C PHE A 306 -10.06 20.26 2.42
N GLY A 307 -10.26 20.96 3.52
CA GLY A 307 -10.78 22.33 3.50
C GLY A 307 -12.20 22.43 2.97
N ASN A 308 -12.49 23.50 2.24
CA ASN A 308 -13.84 23.91 1.83
C ASN A 308 -14.43 23.11 0.64
N ARG A 309 -13.90 21.96 0.28
CA ARG A 309 -14.55 21.11 -0.72
C ARG A 309 -15.80 20.50 -0.11
N VAL A 310 -16.95 20.73 -0.74
CA VAL A 310 -18.21 20.10 -0.33
C VAL A 310 -18.02 18.58 -0.29
N GLY A 311 -18.33 17.95 0.84
CA GLY A 311 -18.15 16.52 1.06
C GLY A 311 -16.69 16.07 1.35
N ALA A 312 -15.76 17.00 1.60
CA ALA A 312 -14.44 16.64 2.08
C ALA A 312 -14.52 16.01 3.47
N PRO A 313 -13.86 14.86 3.72
CA PRO A 313 -13.87 14.25 5.04
C PRO A 313 -13.17 15.13 6.07
N ALA A 314 -13.68 15.13 7.31
CA ALA A 314 -12.96 15.66 8.45
C ALA A 314 -11.73 14.79 8.75
N ALA A 315 -10.69 15.41 9.31
CA ALA A 315 -9.54 14.66 9.79
C ALA A 315 -9.95 13.71 10.92
N GLN A 316 -9.54 12.44 10.81
CA GLN A 316 -9.72 11.45 11.86
C GLN A 316 -8.76 11.73 13.02
N ALA A 317 -9.25 11.52 14.24
CA ALA A 317 -8.44 11.54 15.44
C ALA A 317 -8.07 10.11 15.89
N MET A 318 -7.14 9.99 16.81
CA MET A 318 -6.89 8.71 17.50
C MET A 318 -8.17 8.21 18.17
N GLY A 319 -8.42 6.90 18.11
CA GLY A 319 -9.64 6.28 18.63
C GLY A 319 -10.88 6.52 17.77
N SER A 320 -10.71 6.92 16.50
CA SER A 320 -11.80 6.98 15.52
C SER A 320 -11.91 5.67 14.75
N TYR A 321 -13.14 5.31 14.37
CA TYR A 321 -13.38 4.22 13.41
C TYR A 321 -12.50 4.35 12.15
N ASN A 322 -11.98 3.25 11.65
CA ASN A 322 -11.18 3.26 10.44
C ASN A 322 -11.56 2.10 9.50
N GLY A 323 -11.99 2.42 8.28
CA GLY A 323 -12.44 1.42 7.30
C GLY A 323 -11.33 0.49 6.78
N LEU A 324 -10.04 0.80 7.03
CA LEU A 324 -8.97 -0.16 6.73
C LEU A 324 -9.07 -1.41 7.59
N VAL A 325 -9.64 -1.31 8.79
CA VAL A 325 -9.84 -2.47 9.67
C VAL A 325 -10.85 -3.45 9.06
N ASP A 326 -11.96 -2.95 8.52
CA ASP A 326 -12.95 -3.81 7.84
C ASP A 326 -12.32 -4.54 6.64
N MET A 327 -11.54 -3.84 5.80
CA MET A 327 -10.89 -4.46 4.65
C MET A 327 -9.86 -5.52 5.06
N ASN A 328 -8.98 -5.19 6.01
CA ASN A 328 -7.91 -6.10 6.42
C ASN A 328 -8.42 -7.22 7.35
N GLY A 329 -9.54 -7.03 8.03
CA GLY A 329 -10.20 -8.05 8.84
C GLY A 329 -11.12 -8.98 8.05
N HIS A 330 -11.46 -8.64 6.79
CA HIS A 330 -12.33 -9.50 5.99
C HIS A 330 -11.65 -10.85 5.69
N PRO A 331 -12.34 -12.00 5.93
CA PRO A 331 -11.73 -13.33 5.78
C PRO A 331 -11.25 -13.62 4.36
N GLU A 332 -11.88 -13.06 3.33
CA GLU A 332 -11.49 -13.22 1.93
C GLU A 332 -10.33 -12.29 1.51
N VAL A 333 -9.94 -11.31 2.33
CA VAL A 333 -8.88 -10.35 2.02
C VAL A 333 -7.71 -10.53 2.98
N GLY A 334 -7.68 -9.83 4.12
CA GLY A 334 -6.60 -10.02 5.09
C GLY A 334 -6.54 -11.44 5.65
N GLY A 335 -7.70 -12.10 5.83
CA GLY A 335 -7.78 -13.51 6.25
C GLY A 335 -7.14 -14.51 5.26
N LYS A 336 -6.94 -14.12 3.99
CA LYS A 336 -6.24 -14.93 2.98
C LYS A 336 -4.80 -14.44 2.70
N THR A 337 -4.39 -13.30 3.24
CA THR A 337 -3.07 -12.73 2.95
C THR A 337 -1.98 -13.47 3.72
N VAL A 338 -1.24 -14.31 3.01
CA VAL A 338 -0.16 -15.16 3.56
C VAL A 338 1.14 -14.41 3.74
N LEU A 339 1.39 -13.36 2.92
CA LEU A 339 2.61 -12.56 2.94
C LEU A 339 2.32 -11.12 2.50
N TYR A 340 2.90 -10.19 3.22
CA TYR A 340 2.92 -8.77 2.90
C TYR A 340 4.33 -8.38 2.46
N ILE A 341 4.43 -7.64 1.34
CA ILE A 341 5.68 -7.12 0.79
C ILE A 341 5.50 -5.63 0.56
N ILE A 342 6.51 -4.83 0.91
CA ILE A 342 6.57 -3.41 0.55
C ILE A 342 7.73 -3.19 -0.41
N ASP A 343 7.39 -2.72 -1.61
CA ASP A 343 8.33 -2.18 -2.58
C ASP A 343 8.74 -0.77 -2.15
N GLY A 344 9.93 -0.65 -1.63
CA GLY A 344 10.59 0.59 -1.28
C GLY A 344 11.83 0.84 -2.14
N LEU A 345 11.90 0.29 -3.36
CA LEU A 345 12.99 0.62 -4.28
C LEU A 345 12.98 2.12 -4.60
N TYR A 346 11.79 2.64 -4.87
CA TYR A 346 11.53 4.07 -5.12
C TYR A 346 10.34 4.52 -4.26
N ALA A 347 10.60 5.09 -3.10
CA ALA A 347 9.54 5.66 -2.27
C ALA A 347 9.03 6.97 -2.90
N THR A 348 7.72 7.23 -2.83
CA THR A 348 7.15 8.49 -3.30
C THR A 348 6.60 9.33 -2.16
N GLN A 349 6.55 10.66 -2.36
CA GLN A 349 6.05 11.58 -1.34
C GLN A 349 4.55 11.39 -1.08
N HIS A 350 3.76 11.14 -2.12
CA HIS A 350 2.33 10.86 -1.98
C HIS A 350 1.78 10.05 -3.17
N ASN A 351 0.55 9.61 -3.05
CA ASN A 351 -0.11 8.68 -3.97
C ASN A 351 -0.24 9.15 -5.43
N GLU A 352 -0.20 10.44 -5.69
CA GLU A 352 -0.32 11.05 -7.03
C GLU A 352 0.99 11.70 -7.49
N PHE A 353 2.06 11.51 -6.73
CA PHE A 353 3.34 12.10 -7.04
C PHE A 353 4.15 11.18 -7.94
N ARG A 354 4.57 11.70 -9.08
CA ARG A 354 5.49 11.01 -9.97
C ARG A 354 6.87 10.91 -9.35
N LEU A 355 7.61 9.87 -9.72
CA LEU A 355 9.00 9.74 -9.32
C LEU A 355 9.83 10.88 -9.91
N THR A 356 10.56 11.55 -9.06
CA THR A 356 11.47 12.66 -9.38
C THR A 356 12.61 12.68 -8.36
N PRO A 357 13.70 13.43 -8.56
CA PRO A 357 14.80 13.48 -7.58
C PRO A 357 14.41 13.88 -6.16
N VAL A 358 13.28 14.60 -5.98
CA VAL A 358 12.78 14.96 -4.62
C VAL A 358 12.27 13.76 -3.84
N CYS A 359 12.08 12.60 -4.48
CA CYS A 359 11.70 11.35 -3.83
C CYS A 359 12.90 10.62 -3.22
N LYS A 360 14.13 11.08 -3.43
CA LYS A 360 15.32 10.56 -2.77
C LYS A 360 15.29 10.98 -1.30
N TRP A 361 15.65 10.05 -0.42
CA TRP A 361 15.58 10.29 1.03
C TRP A 361 16.90 10.79 1.60
N SER A 362 16.81 11.85 2.41
CA SER A 362 17.97 12.42 3.10
C SER A 362 18.33 11.67 4.38
N SER A 363 17.40 10.95 4.97
CA SER A 363 17.61 10.18 6.21
C SER A 363 18.55 8.98 6.00
N ALA A 364 19.27 8.61 7.06
CA ALA A 364 20.13 7.42 7.04
C ALA A 364 19.31 6.12 6.99
N PRO A 365 19.75 5.12 6.22
CA PRO A 365 21.02 4.99 5.51
C PRO A 365 21.02 5.51 4.06
N PHE A 366 19.96 6.17 3.62
CA PHE A 366 19.74 6.53 2.21
C PHE A 366 20.60 7.72 1.75
N ASN A 367 20.86 8.70 2.62
CA ASN A 367 21.84 9.78 2.45
C ASN A 367 21.72 10.51 1.09
N GLY A 368 20.50 10.89 0.69
CA GLY A 368 20.22 11.59 -0.57
C GLY A 368 20.06 10.68 -1.78
N ASN A 369 19.93 9.37 -1.59
CA ASN A 369 19.70 8.39 -2.65
C ASN A 369 18.27 7.82 -2.63
N TRP A 370 17.98 6.95 -3.60
CA TRP A 370 16.77 6.15 -3.60
C TRP A 370 16.73 5.23 -2.39
N THR A 371 15.55 4.88 -1.95
CA THR A 371 15.37 4.02 -0.77
C THR A 371 15.82 2.58 -0.96
N SER A 372 15.90 2.10 -2.21
CA SER A 372 16.51 0.80 -2.59
C SER A 372 16.24 -0.33 -1.59
N SER A 373 15.00 -0.41 -1.11
CA SER A 373 14.61 -1.26 0.02
C SER A 373 13.46 -2.19 -0.35
N LEU A 374 13.44 -3.38 0.26
CA LEU A 374 12.29 -4.27 0.29
C LEU A 374 11.98 -4.65 1.74
N PHE A 375 10.69 -4.73 2.07
CA PHE A 375 10.24 -5.24 3.36
C PHE A 375 9.30 -6.42 3.14
N ALA A 376 9.33 -7.40 4.05
CA ALA A 376 8.40 -8.52 4.03
C ALA A 376 8.01 -8.95 5.45
N SER A 377 6.74 -9.38 5.63
CA SER A 377 6.24 -9.92 6.90
C SER A 377 4.99 -10.79 6.67
N GLN A 378 4.71 -11.69 7.60
CA GLN A 378 3.39 -12.35 7.69
C GLN A 378 2.40 -11.57 8.56
N ASP A 379 2.84 -10.50 9.21
CA ASP A 379 2.04 -9.62 10.05
C ASP A 379 1.86 -8.27 9.36
N GLY A 380 0.63 -8.02 8.86
CA GLY A 380 0.32 -6.81 8.09
C GLY A 380 0.35 -5.54 8.96
N VAL A 381 0.06 -5.64 10.26
CA VAL A 381 0.12 -4.49 11.17
C VAL A 381 1.58 -4.17 11.50
N ALA A 382 2.40 -5.20 11.77
CA ALA A 382 3.81 -5.02 12.07
C ALA A 382 4.58 -4.36 10.91
N ILE A 383 4.34 -4.81 9.67
CA ILE A 383 5.04 -4.24 8.50
C ILE A 383 4.61 -2.80 8.22
N ASP A 384 3.33 -2.47 8.41
CA ASP A 384 2.83 -1.11 8.25
C ASP A 384 3.34 -0.19 9.37
N SER A 385 3.51 -0.70 10.61
CA SER A 385 4.12 0.03 11.73
C SER A 385 5.57 0.39 11.44
N VAL A 386 6.35 -0.58 10.95
CA VAL A 386 7.74 -0.34 10.51
C VAL A 386 7.78 0.68 9.38
N ALA A 387 6.92 0.55 8.38
CA ALA A 387 6.87 1.50 7.27
C ALA A 387 6.52 2.92 7.73
N LEU A 388 5.61 3.07 8.71
CA LEU A 388 5.27 4.36 9.30
C LEU A 388 6.49 5.02 9.96
N ASP A 389 7.25 4.26 10.74
CA ASP A 389 8.44 4.76 11.41
C ASP A 389 9.51 5.22 10.40
N PHE A 390 9.72 4.48 9.32
CA PHE A 390 10.60 4.91 8.23
C PHE A 390 10.07 6.18 7.54
N LEU A 391 8.80 6.22 7.15
CA LEU A 391 8.19 7.37 6.46
C LEU A 391 8.20 8.63 7.35
N SER A 392 7.90 8.52 8.63
CA SER A 392 7.86 9.63 9.57
C SER A 392 9.25 10.19 9.89
N SER A 393 10.29 9.36 9.77
CA SER A 393 11.69 9.79 9.99
C SER A 393 12.28 10.58 8.82
N GLU A 394 11.67 10.50 7.62
CA GLU A 394 12.15 11.21 6.43
C GLU A 394 11.69 12.68 6.43
N PRO A 395 12.62 13.67 6.46
CA PRO A 395 12.28 15.08 6.51
C PRO A 395 11.37 15.56 5.39
N SER A 396 11.52 15.01 4.17
CA SER A 396 10.70 15.39 3.00
C SER A 396 9.24 14.97 3.12
N LEU A 397 8.90 14.07 4.04
CA LEU A 397 7.56 13.55 4.26
C LEU A 397 6.82 14.18 5.45
N LYS A 398 7.45 15.07 6.22
CA LYS A 398 6.86 15.68 7.43
C LYS A 398 5.55 16.43 7.19
N THR A 399 5.30 16.91 5.98
CA THR A 399 4.05 17.58 5.60
C THR A 399 2.99 16.63 5.07
N ILE A 400 3.35 15.37 4.85
CA ILE A 400 2.47 14.32 4.32
C ILE A 400 2.06 13.35 5.42
N VAL A 401 3.03 12.81 6.16
CA VAL A 401 2.80 11.93 7.32
C VAL A 401 2.49 12.81 8.52
N THR A 402 1.21 13.03 8.78
CA THR A 402 0.73 14.02 9.77
C THR A 402 -0.54 13.54 10.46
N GLY A 403 -0.86 14.11 11.62
CA GLY A 403 -2.08 13.77 12.37
C GLY A 403 -2.07 12.33 12.87
N ALA A 404 -3.24 11.75 13.02
CA ALA A 404 -3.44 10.40 13.58
C ALA A 404 -3.23 9.30 12.53
N VAL A 405 -2.09 9.29 11.84
CA VAL A 405 -1.81 8.33 10.75
C VAL A 405 -1.70 6.89 11.24
N ASP A 406 -1.39 6.68 12.51
CA ASP A 406 -1.29 5.39 13.20
C ASP A 406 -2.64 4.89 13.77
N ASN A 407 -3.70 5.70 13.70
CA ASN A 407 -5.01 5.31 14.26
C ASN A 407 -5.46 3.94 13.75
N TYR A 408 -5.33 3.65 12.46
CA TYR A 408 -5.74 2.35 11.93
C TYR A 408 -4.89 1.19 12.45
N LEU A 409 -3.63 1.42 12.79
CA LEU A 409 -2.74 0.40 13.37
C LEU A 409 -3.21 0.01 14.78
N HIS A 410 -3.61 1.00 15.59
CA HIS A 410 -4.21 0.76 16.90
C HIS A 410 -5.54 0.01 16.77
N GLU A 411 -6.42 0.46 15.88
CA GLU A 411 -7.71 -0.17 15.62
C GLU A 411 -7.56 -1.62 15.12
N MET A 412 -6.57 -1.91 14.25
CA MET A 412 -6.26 -3.26 13.77
C MET A 412 -5.62 -4.14 14.85
N ALA A 413 -4.65 -3.62 15.59
CA ALA A 413 -3.98 -4.35 16.66
C ALA A 413 -4.97 -4.75 17.79
N LEU A 414 -5.90 -3.88 18.10
CA LEU A 414 -6.90 -4.04 19.15
C LEU A 414 -8.31 -4.31 18.60
N ALA A 415 -8.47 -4.90 17.39
CA ALA A 415 -9.76 -5.02 16.72
C ALA A 415 -10.84 -5.74 17.54
N HIS A 416 -10.47 -6.55 18.54
CA HIS A 416 -11.38 -7.16 19.51
C HIS A 416 -11.89 -6.19 20.59
N GLN A 417 -11.16 -5.12 20.89
CA GLN A 417 -11.50 -4.05 21.82
C GLN A 417 -10.88 -2.73 21.30
N PRO A 418 -11.31 -2.25 20.12
CA PRO A 418 -10.67 -1.11 19.50
C PRO A 418 -10.90 0.18 20.29
N PRO A 419 -9.96 1.14 20.26
CA PRO A 419 -10.11 2.45 20.90
C PRO A 419 -11.40 3.17 20.50
N SER A 420 -11.86 2.99 19.25
CA SER A 420 -13.13 3.56 18.74
C SER A 420 -14.39 2.90 19.33
N LYS A 421 -14.25 1.78 20.02
CA LYS A 421 -15.37 0.93 20.50
C LYS A 421 -16.24 0.37 19.36
N THR A 422 -15.75 0.42 18.12
CA THR A 422 -16.45 -0.14 16.96
C THR A 422 -16.44 -1.66 17.00
N VAL A 423 -17.57 -2.29 16.72
CA VAL A 423 -17.62 -3.74 16.50
C VAL A 423 -17.35 -4.01 15.03
N TYR A 424 -16.16 -4.50 14.72
CA TYR A 424 -15.76 -4.86 13.35
C TYR A 424 -16.19 -6.30 13.03
N ASP A 425 -17.09 -6.46 12.06
CA ASP A 425 -17.55 -7.74 11.51
C ASP A 425 -17.85 -7.59 10.00
N PRO A 426 -16.81 -7.38 9.16
CA PRO A 426 -16.99 -7.03 7.75
C PRO A 426 -17.64 -8.14 6.90
N ALA A 427 -17.62 -9.39 7.35
CA ALA A 427 -18.24 -10.53 6.67
C ALA A 427 -19.61 -10.90 7.23
N LYS A 428 -20.13 -10.14 8.22
CA LYS A 428 -21.42 -10.40 8.90
C LYS A 428 -21.55 -11.80 9.48
N THR A 429 -20.52 -12.24 10.15
CA THR A 429 -20.45 -13.55 10.81
C THR A 429 -21.12 -13.57 12.17
N GLY A 430 -21.47 -12.41 12.74
CA GLY A 430 -21.96 -12.25 14.11
C GLY A 430 -20.84 -12.28 15.17
N LYS A 431 -19.58 -12.26 14.74
CA LYS A 431 -18.41 -12.28 15.63
C LYS A 431 -17.50 -11.08 15.33
N ALA A 432 -17.12 -10.37 16.38
CA ALA A 432 -16.12 -9.31 16.25
C ALA A 432 -14.75 -9.89 15.84
N LEU A 433 -13.98 -9.09 15.13
CA LEU A 433 -12.61 -9.46 14.77
C LEU A 433 -11.73 -9.68 16.01
N ALA A 434 -10.79 -10.61 15.91
CA ALA A 434 -9.64 -10.69 16.81
C ALA A 434 -8.58 -9.65 16.41
N SER A 435 -7.48 -9.57 17.16
CA SER A 435 -6.30 -8.79 16.76
C SER A 435 -5.85 -9.18 15.35
N LEU A 436 -5.52 -8.19 14.52
CA LEU A 436 -5.04 -8.39 13.14
C LEU A 436 -3.51 -8.34 13.02
N GLY A 437 -2.80 -8.10 14.13
CA GLY A 437 -1.36 -8.03 14.15
C GLY A 437 -0.82 -7.27 15.36
N VAL A 438 0.47 -7.02 15.41
CA VAL A 438 1.13 -6.27 16.47
C VAL A 438 1.58 -4.89 15.98
N HIS A 439 1.27 -3.86 16.79
CA HIS A 439 1.72 -2.49 16.58
C HIS A 439 2.64 -2.05 17.70
N GLU A 440 3.71 -1.37 17.37
CA GLU A 440 4.56 -0.56 18.26
C GLU A 440 5.46 0.35 17.42
N HIS A 441 6.06 1.33 18.05
CA HIS A 441 7.08 2.19 17.46
C HIS A 441 8.48 1.80 17.92
N TRP A 442 9.49 2.01 17.07
CA TRP A 442 10.89 1.81 17.40
C TRP A 442 11.41 2.80 18.47
N ASN A 443 12.56 2.47 19.07
CA ASN A 443 13.18 3.34 20.08
C ASN A 443 13.72 4.65 19.48
N SER A 444 14.24 4.61 18.27
CA SER A 444 14.74 5.80 17.57
C SER A 444 15.01 5.51 16.08
N ALA A 445 15.01 6.56 15.25
CA ALA A 445 15.40 6.47 13.85
C ALA A 445 16.88 6.06 13.64
N ALA A 446 17.73 6.29 14.61
CA ALA A 446 19.15 5.90 14.55
C ALA A 446 19.35 4.41 14.77
N GLU A 447 18.71 3.84 15.80
CA GLU A 447 18.90 2.44 16.18
C GLU A 447 17.92 1.49 15.48
N LYS A 448 16.69 1.96 15.18
CA LYS A 448 15.61 1.19 14.56
C LYS A 448 15.28 -0.12 15.29
N LYS A 449 15.30 -0.08 16.65
CA LYS A 449 15.05 -1.26 17.47
C LYS A 449 13.65 -1.26 18.06
N TYR A 450 12.99 -2.39 17.89
CA TYR A 450 11.68 -2.72 18.45
C TYR A 450 11.84 -3.62 19.69
N SER A 451 10.73 -3.89 20.38
CA SER A 451 10.76 -4.65 21.64
C SER A 451 11.48 -6.00 21.54
N ARG A 452 11.24 -6.79 20.48
CA ARG A 452 11.94 -8.08 20.30
C ARG A 452 13.41 -7.91 19.99
N ASN A 453 13.81 -6.84 19.28
CA ASN A 453 15.23 -6.53 19.06
C ASN A 453 15.96 -6.20 20.37
N LEU A 454 15.21 -5.77 21.39
CA LEU A 454 15.72 -5.45 22.74
C LEU A 454 15.58 -6.63 23.72
N GLY A 455 15.25 -7.84 23.23
CA GLY A 455 15.11 -9.04 24.06
C GLY A 455 13.79 -9.16 24.81
N LYS A 456 12.79 -8.30 24.55
CA LYS A 456 11.45 -8.44 25.10
C LYS A 456 10.71 -9.56 24.36
N GLY A 457 9.87 -10.33 25.06
CA GLY A 457 9.20 -11.51 24.50
C GLY A 457 8.07 -11.22 23.52
N ALA A 458 7.57 -9.97 23.47
CA ALA A 458 6.45 -9.55 22.63
C ALA A 458 6.88 -8.38 21.70
N GLY A 459 6.01 -8.01 20.75
CA GLY A 459 6.22 -6.89 19.88
C GLY A 459 6.82 -7.25 18.52
N ILE A 460 7.38 -6.24 17.85
CA ILE A 460 7.99 -6.35 16.53
C ILE A 460 9.47 -6.75 16.65
N GLU A 461 9.95 -7.49 15.66
CA GLU A 461 11.38 -7.74 15.40
C GLU A 461 11.72 -7.23 14.00
N LEU A 462 12.48 -6.14 13.90
CA LEU A 462 13.02 -5.69 12.62
C LEU A 462 14.35 -6.39 12.34
N VAL A 463 14.41 -7.17 11.27
CA VAL A 463 15.62 -7.89 10.85
C VAL A 463 16.19 -7.23 9.60
N SER A 464 17.35 -6.61 9.73
CA SER A 464 18.15 -6.15 8.60
C SER A 464 18.79 -7.34 7.89
N VAL A 465 18.34 -7.63 6.67
CA VAL A 465 18.81 -8.78 5.88
C VAL A 465 20.20 -8.49 5.33
N LYS A 466 21.18 -9.33 5.69
CA LYS A 466 22.49 -9.29 5.04
C LYS A 466 22.40 -9.97 3.68
N LEU A 467 22.69 -9.22 2.64
CA LEU A 467 22.82 -9.75 1.29
C LEU A 467 24.23 -10.34 1.13
N ALA A 468 24.30 -11.49 0.49
CA ALA A 468 25.57 -12.21 0.27
C ALA A 468 26.39 -11.56 -0.85
#